data_24a74a676001ed14430f2b2e46d4b45e
#
_entry.id   24a74a676001ed14430f2b2e46d4b45e
#
_cell.length_a   1.000
_cell.length_b   1.000
_cell.length_c   1.000
_cell.angle_alpha   90.00
_cell.angle_beta   90.00
_cell.angle_gamma   90.00
#
_symmetry.space_group_name_H-M   'P 1'
#
loop_
_entity.id
_entity.type
_entity.pdbx_description
1 polymer ?
#
loop_
_entity_poly.entity_id
_entity_poly.type
_entity_poly.pdbx_seq_one_letter_code
_entity_poly.pdbx_strand_id
1 'polypeptide(L)'
;MGADGRDPDRVRALVTGQAAGTVASIEHKLIVEPAGGKVLAVASQELPLWTRFTLITTDKVIRERPGDLVKALVAQAKGIRYAISLKNRDDMVRLMAKYGKREARQVAWIYDWFQANKQFNANGDVKAASLNWMQELNVKLGRQKAVLPIEKVATWEFQKKMLAEIGEQK
;
A
#
# COMPACT_ATOMS: atom_id res chain seq x y z
N MET A 1 12.19 -24.90 6.61
CA MET A 1 12.26 -24.12 5.35
C MET A 1 11.45 -22.87 5.56
N GLY A 2 12.11 -21.71 5.68
CA GLY A 2 11.41 -20.43 5.81
C GLY A 2 10.63 -20.15 4.54
N ALA A 3 9.34 -19.85 4.67
CA ALA A 3 8.50 -19.45 3.57
C ALA A 3 8.80 -17.99 3.19
N ASP A 4 9.98 -17.71 2.66
CA ASP A 4 10.29 -16.44 2.00
C ASP A 4 9.63 -16.34 0.62
N GLY A 5 8.65 -17.22 0.39
CA GLY A 5 7.89 -17.29 -0.83
C GLY A 5 6.99 -16.07 -1.04
N ARG A 6 6.66 -15.81 -2.31
CA ARG A 6 5.62 -14.84 -2.69
C ARG A 6 4.28 -15.23 -2.07
N ASP A 7 3.37 -14.28 -1.90
CA ASP A 7 2.05 -14.52 -1.31
C ASP A 7 1.36 -15.81 -1.83
N PRO A 8 1.32 -16.12 -3.15
CA PRO A 8 0.70 -17.34 -3.65
C PRO A 8 1.32 -18.63 -3.10
N ASP A 9 2.65 -18.66 -2.89
CA ASP A 9 3.33 -19.85 -2.38
C ASP A 9 3.01 -20.07 -0.89
N ARG A 10 2.97 -18.99 -0.10
CA ARG A 10 2.58 -19.02 1.31
C ARG A 10 1.13 -19.44 1.49
N VAL A 11 0.23 -18.92 0.64
CA VAL A 11 -1.19 -19.29 0.65
C VAL A 11 -1.37 -20.77 0.26
N ARG A 12 -0.61 -21.25 -0.72
CA ARG A 12 -0.63 -22.67 -1.08
C ARG A 12 -0.21 -23.54 0.10
N ALA A 13 0.89 -23.21 0.78
CA ALA A 13 1.36 -23.94 1.96
C ALA A 13 0.30 -24.00 3.08
N LEU A 14 -0.44 -22.89 3.29
CA LEU A 14 -1.56 -22.86 4.24
C LEU A 14 -2.70 -23.78 3.81
N VAL A 15 -3.16 -23.67 2.57
CA VAL A 15 -4.33 -24.42 2.06
C VAL A 15 -4.04 -25.93 1.99
N THR A 16 -2.79 -26.33 1.77
CA THR A 16 -2.37 -27.75 1.76
C THR A 16 -2.01 -28.29 3.14
N GLY A 17 -2.13 -27.48 4.21
CA GLY A 17 -1.79 -27.91 5.57
C GLY A 17 -0.30 -27.97 5.88
N GLN A 18 0.57 -27.50 4.99
CA GLN A 18 2.00 -27.42 5.20
C GLN A 18 2.40 -26.28 6.14
N ALA A 19 1.53 -25.28 6.33
CA ALA A 19 1.69 -24.19 7.28
C ALA A 19 0.41 -24.03 8.09
N ALA A 20 0.57 -23.78 9.41
CA ALA A 20 -0.56 -23.53 10.31
C ALA A 20 -1.12 -22.09 10.18
N GLY A 21 -0.35 -21.16 9.66
CA GLY A 21 -0.72 -19.76 9.48
C GLY A 21 0.21 -19.04 8.53
N THR A 22 -0.23 -17.92 7.97
CA THR A 22 0.58 -17.09 7.09
C THR A 22 0.14 -15.63 7.10
N VAL A 23 0.99 -14.75 6.60
CA VAL A 23 0.64 -13.36 6.26
C VAL A 23 0.55 -13.25 4.74
N ALA A 24 -0.57 -12.75 4.24
CA ALA A 24 -0.80 -12.56 2.82
C ALA A 24 -1.64 -11.31 2.55
N SER A 25 -1.70 -10.87 1.31
CA SER A 25 -2.57 -9.77 0.89
C SER A 25 -4.04 -10.20 1.00
N ILE A 26 -4.92 -9.24 1.31
CA ILE A 26 -6.33 -9.53 1.65
C ILE A 26 -7.11 -10.25 0.54
N GLU A 27 -6.73 -10.07 -0.72
CA GLU A 27 -7.37 -10.76 -1.85
C GLU A 27 -7.29 -12.29 -1.75
N HIS A 28 -6.31 -12.83 -1.02
CA HIS A 28 -6.18 -14.28 -0.82
C HIS A 28 -7.24 -14.86 0.12
N LYS A 29 -7.99 -14.00 0.82
CA LYS A 29 -9.19 -14.39 1.56
C LYS A 29 -10.15 -15.24 0.70
N LEU A 30 -10.32 -14.84 -0.57
CA LEU A 30 -11.18 -15.55 -1.53
C LEU A 30 -10.74 -17.00 -1.85
N ILE A 31 -9.49 -17.35 -1.51
CA ILE A 31 -8.94 -18.71 -1.67
C ILE A 31 -8.94 -19.44 -0.32
N VAL A 32 -8.54 -18.71 0.74
CA VAL A 32 -8.31 -19.30 2.06
C VAL A 32 -9.61 -19.69 2.75
N GLU A 33 -10.64 -18.84 2.72
CA GLU A 33 -11.91 -19.13 3.42
C GLU A 33 -12.65 -20.34 2.84
N PRO A 34 -12.81 -20.50 1.50
CA PRO A 34 -13.39 -21.70 0.94
C PRO A 34 -12.63 -23.00 1.27
N ALA A 35 -11.32 -22.89 1.54
CA ALA A 35 -10.46 -24.00 1.97
C ALA A 35 -10.49 -24.26 3.49
N GLY A 36 -11.40 -23.62 4.24
CA GLY A 36 -11.57 -23.78 5.69
C GLY A 36 -10.64 -22.89 6.55
N GLY A 37 -9.84 -22.04 5.95
CA GLY A 37 -9.01 -21.07 6.68
C GLY A 37 -9.82 -19.87 7.18
N LYS A 38 -9.20 -19.08 8.08
CA LYS A 38 -9.82 -17.88 8.66
C LYS A 38 -8.84 -16.70 8.63
N VAL A 39 -9.36 -15.49 8.38
CA VAL A 39 -8.61 -14.26 8.61
C VAL A 39 -8.64 -13.95 10.10
N LEU A 40 -7.47 -13.96 10.74
CA LEU A 40 -7.35 -13.73 12.18
C LEU A 40 -7.17 -12.23 12.50
N ALA A 41 -6.48 -11.49 11.65
CA ALA A 41 -6.24 -10.05 11.82
C ALA A 41 -6.01 -9.38 10.47
N VAL A 42 -6.34 -8.09 10.39
CA VAL A 42 -6.08 -7.25 9.21
C VAL A 42 -5.12 -6.14 9.64
N ALA A 43 -3.92 -6.12 9.07
CA ALA A 43 -2.84 -5.24 9.50
C ALA A 43 -3.23 -3.74 9.52
N SER A 44 -4.04 -3.28 8.57
CA SER A 44 -4.50 -1.88 8.53
C SER A 44 -5.47 -1.52 9.67
N GLN A 45 -6.10 -2.51 10.31
CA GLN A 45 -7.00 -2.31 11.45
C GLN A 45 -6.22 -2.40 12.78
N GLU A 46 -5.28 -3.34 12.88
CA GLU A 46 -4.51 -3.61 14.09
C GLU A 46 -3.30 -2.67 14.26
N LEU A 47 -2.74 -2.18 13.14
CA LEU A 47 -1.53 -1.38 13.10
C LEU A 47 -1.77 -0.06 12.33
N PRO A 48 -2.50 0.90 12.89
CA PRO A 48 -2.97 2.10 12.18
C PRO A 48 -1.83 3.05 11.75
N LEU A 49 -0.65 2.91 12.35
CA LEU A 49 0.54 3.68 11.97
C LEU A 49 1.43 2.96 10.95
N TRP A 50 1.12 1.73 10.58
CA TRP A 50 1.89 1.02 9.58
C TRP A 50 1.66 1.59 8.19
N THR A 51 2.75 2.03 7.55
CA THR A 51 2.76 2.45 6.15
C THR A 51 3.48 1.39 5.31
N ARG A 52 2.78 0.84 4.31
CA ARG A 52 3.34 -0.23 3.46
C ARG A 52 3.97 0.32 2.19
N PHE A 53 3.33 1.29 1.57
CA PHE A 53 3.77 1.83 0.29
C PHE A 53 4.02 3.33 0.40
N THR A 54 5.22 3.74 -0.04
CA THR A 54 5.62 5.13 -0.13
C THR A 54 6.35 5.34 -1.45
N LEU A 55 6.33 6.56 -1.97
CA LEU A 55 7.23 6.94 -3.04
C LEU A 55 8.61 7.20 -2.44
N ILE A 56 9.63 6.51 -2.94
CA ILE A 56 11.02 6.70 -2.54
C ILE A 56 11.84 7.22 -3.72
N THR A 57 12.81 8.05 -3.42
CA THR A 57 13.74 8.62 -4.39
C THR A 57 15.13 8.81 -3.76
N THR A 58 16.09 9.31 -4.52
CA THR A 58 17.45 9.57 -4.03
C THR A 58 17.68 11.08 -3.88
N ASP A 59 18.62 11.46 -3.01
CA ASP A 59 19.05 12.86 -2.85
C ASP A 59 19.54 13.45 -4.18
N LYS A 60 20.14 12.65 -5.04
CA LYS A 60 20.55 13.08 -6.38
C LYS A 60 19.35 13.54 -7.20
N VAL A 61 18.28 12.75 -7.26
CA VAL A 61 17.06 13.12 -8.01
C VAL A 61 16.37 14.33 -7.38
N ILE A 62 16.35 14.41 -6.05
CA ILE A 62 15.82 15.59 -5.33
C ILE A 62 16.53 16.87 -5.78
N ARG A 63 17.86 16.85 -5.88
CA ARG A 63 18.65 18.03 -6.28
C ARG A 63 18.59 18.33 -7.79
N GLU A 64 18.70 17.30 -8.62
CA GLU A 64 18.91 17.49 -10.06
C GLU A 64 17.60 17.54 -10.85
N ARG A 65 16.52 16.89 -10.35
CA ARG A 65 15.26 16.73 -11.08
C ARG A 65 14.02 16.99 -10.20
N PRO A 66 13.98 18.08 -9.42
CA PRO A 66 12.87 18.35 -8.49
C PRO A 66 11.51 18.50 -9.21
N GLY A 67 11.50 19.09 -10.42
CA GLY A 67 10.29 19.23 -11.22
C GLY A 67 9.70 17.89 -11.69
N ASP A 68 10.55 16.91 -11.97
CA ASP A 68 10.08 15.58 -12.36
C ASP A 68 9.43 14.84 -11.20
N LEU A 69 9.91 15.05 -9.97
CA LEU A 69 9.27 14.48 -8.76
C LEU A 69 7.85 15.04 -8.58
N VAL A 70 7.66 16.34 -8.76
CA VAL A 70 6.32 16.95 -8.69
C VAL A 70 5.42 16.37 -9.77
N LYS A 71 5.87 16.28 -11.02
CA LYS A 71 5.10 15.68 -12.12
C LYS A 71 4.71 14.22 -11.85
N ALA A 72 5.65 13.43 -11.30
CA ALA A 72 5.39 12.05 -10.93
C ALA A 72 4.32 11.94 -9.84
N LEU A 73 4.41 12.78 -8.79
CA LEU A 73 3.40 12.83 -7.72
C LEU A 73 2.05 13.29 -8.24
N VAL A 74 2.01 14.29 -9.13
CA VAL A 74 0.76 14.76 -9.79
C VAL A 74 0.11 13.62 -10.57
N ALA A 75 0.89 12.90 -11.38
CA ALA A 75 0.38 11.77 -12.14
C ALA A 75 -0.15 10.65 -11.24
N GLN A 76 0.59 10.32 -10.18
CA GLN A 76 0.18 9.32 -9.20
C GLN A 76 -1.09 9.74 -8.46
N ALA A 77 -1.17 10.98 -7.97
CA ALA A 77 -2.35 11.48 -7.25
C ALA A 77 -3.59 11.49 -8.16
N LYS A 78 -3.46 11.95 -9.41
CA LYS A 78 -4.55 11.89 -10.40
C LYS A 78 -5.01 10.45 -10.64
N GLY A 79 -4.08 9.50 -10.78
CA GLY A 79 -4.39 8.08 -10.91
C GLY A 79 -5.11 7.49 -9.70
N ILE A 80 -4.67 7.81 -8.48
CA ILE A 80 -5.34 7.39 -7.25
C ILE A 80 -6.74 7.99 -7.16
N ARG A 81 -6.89 9.30 -7.41
CA ARG A 81 -8.19 9.99 -7.39
C ARG A 81 -9.17 9.41 -8.42
N TYR A 82 -8.67 9.06 -9.60
CA TYR A 82 -9.46 8.33 -10.59
C TYR A 82 -9.90 6.96 -10.05
N ALA A 83 -8.97 6.21 -9.51
CA ALA A 83 -9.21 4.85 -9.02
C ALA A 83 -10.19 4.80 -7.84
N ILE A 84 -10.13 5.76 -6.90
CA ILE A 84 -11.03 5.77 -5.73
C ILE A 84 -12.40 6.39 -6.01
N SER A 85 -12.59 7.02 -7.14
CA SER A 85 -13.90 7.58 -7.53
C SER A 85 -14.87 6.47 -7.90
N LEU A 86 -15.95 6.32 -7.12
CA LEU A 86 -16.96 5.26 -7.34
C LEU A 86 -17.58 5.29 -8.74
N LYS A 87 -17.64 6.47 -9.37
CA LYS A 87 -18.12 6.59 -10.78
C LYS A 87 -17.25 5.83 -11.78
N ASN A 88 -15.99 5.54 -11.42
CA ASN A 88 -15.04 4.84 -12.27
C ASN A 88 -14.91 3.35 -11.91
N ARG A 89 -15.76 2.84 -11.00
CA ARG A 89 -15.68 1.48 -10.48
C ARG A 89 -15.57 0.42 -11.58
N ASP A 90 -16.47 0.43 -12.53
CA ASP A 90 -16.53 -0.61 -13.57
C ASP A 90 -15.32 -0.53 -14.50
N ASP A 91 -14.84 0.68 -14.82
CA ASP A 91 -13.62 0.85 -15.57
C ASP A 91 -12.39 0.36 -14.79
N MET A 92 -12.31 0.67 -13.50
CA MET A 92 -11.23 0.16 -12.64
C MET A 92 -11.25 -1.35 -12.53
N VAL A 93 -12.42 -1.98 -12.34
CA VAL A 93 -12.56 -3.45 -12.34
C VAL A 93 -12.08 -4.03 -13.67
N ARG A 94 -12.47 -3.45 -14.79
CA ARG A 94 -12.03 -3.87 -16.12
C ARG A 94 -10.52 -3.75 -16.31
N LEU A 95 -9.92 -2.61 -15.92
CA LEU A 95 -8.49 -2.35 -16.03
C LEU A 95 -7.70 -3.31 -15.13
N MET A 96 -8.09 -3.46 -13.88
CA MET A 96 -7.43 -4.35 -12.93
C MET A 96 -7.54 -5.82 -13.36
N ALA A 97 -8.67 -6.26 -13.90
CA ALA A 97 -8.84 -7.62 -14.44
C ALA A 97 -7.91 -7.83 -15.64
N LYS A 98 -7.89 -6.89 -16.59
CA LYS A 98 -7.06 -6.97 -17.81
C LYS A 98 -5.57 -7.01 -17.47
N TYR A 99 -5.07 -6.05 -16.71
CA TYR A 99 -3.63 -5.92 -16.43
C TYR A 99 -3.15 -6.85 -15.31
N GLY A 100 -4.02 -7.15 -14.34
CA GLY A 100 -3.73 -8.12 -13.28
C GLY A 100 -3.91 -9.58 -13.70
N LYS A 101 -4.45 -9.83 -14.90
CA LYS A 101 -4.77 -11.19 -15.41
C LYS A 101 -5.61 -11.98 -14.40
N ARG A 102 -6.65 -11.36 -13.85
CA ARG A 102 -7.53 -11.91 -12.84
C ARG A 102 -8.99 -11.88 -13.30
N GLU A 103 -9.83 -12.71 -12.71
CA GLU A 103 -11.25 -12.70 -12.97
C GLU A 103 -11.92 -11.42 -12.47
N ALA A 104 -12.81 -10.83 -13.27
CA ALA A 104 -13.49 -9.58 -12.96
C ALA A 104 -14.23 -9.63 -11.62
N ARG A 105 -14.85 -10.77 -11.26
CA ARG A 105 -15.56 -10.96 -9.98
C ARG A 105 -14.62 -10.84 -8.77
N GLN A 106 -13.43 -11.41 -8.85
CA GLN A 106 -12.42 -11.31 -7.78
C GLN A 106 -11.94 -9.88 -7.63
N VAL A 107 -11.67 -9.22 -8.76
CA VAL A 107 -11.21 -7.83 -8.79
C VAL A 107 -12.28 -6.87 -8.26
N ALA A 108 -13.55 -7.08 -8.61
CA ALA A 108 -14.66 -6.29 -8.10
C ALA A 108 -14.73 -6.34 -6.57
N TRP A 109 -14.62 -7.55 -6.00
CA TRP A 109 -14.57 -7.72 -4.54
C TRP A 109 -13.39 -6.98 -3.90
N ILE A 110 -12.19 -7.09 -4.50
CA ILE A 110 -10.97 -6.40 -4.00
C ILE A 110 -11.19 -4.89 -4.04
N TYR A 111 -11.70 -4.35 -5.15
CA TYR A 111 -11.99 -2.93 -5.31
C TYR A 111 -12.96 -2.44 -4.24
N ASP A 112 -14.10 -3.13 -4.07
CA ASP A 112 -15.13 -2.77 -3.10
C ASP A 112 -14.59 -2.84 -1.66
N TRP A 113 -13.76 -3.83 -1.35
CA TRP A 113 -13.12 -3.95 -0.05
C TRP A 113 -12.16 -2.76 0.23
N PHE A 114 -11.33 -2.36 -0.74
CA PHE A 114 -10.44 -1.21 -0.61
C PHE A 114 -11.21 0.10 -0.40
N GLN A 115 -12.33 0.28 -1.10
CA GLN A 115 -13.20 1.44 -0.92
C GLN A 115 -13.82 1.48 0.47
N ALA A 116 -14.41 0.37 0.91
CA ALA A 116 -15.05 0.26 2.22
C ALA A 116 -14.07 0.51 3.38
N ASN A 117 -12.81 0.09 3.23
CA ASN A 117 -11.76 0.22 4.23
C ASN A 117 -10.86 1.46 4.04
N LYS A 118 -11.18 2.37 3.12
CA LYS A 118 -10.45 3.61 2.84
C LYS A 118 -8.93 3.42 2.73
N GLN A 119 -8.52 2.40 1.96
CA GLN A 119 -7.11 1.99 1.87
C GLN A 119 -6.23 2.94 1.07
N PHE A 120 -6.80 3.89 0.36
CA PHE A 120 -6.06 4.86 -0.45
C PHE A 120 -6.27 6.28 0.05
N ASN A 121 -5.20 7.07 0.03
CA ASN A 121 -5.21 8.48 0.35
C ASN A 121 -5.11 9.31 -0.95
N ALA A 122 -6.16 10.08 -1.24
CA ALA A 122 -6.27 10.91 -2.43
C ALA A 122 -5.17 12.00 -2.56
N ASN A 123 -4.58 12.37 -1.43
CA ASN A 123 -3.56 13.43 -1.33
C ASN A 123 -2.14 12.88 -1.19
N GLY A 124 -1.97 11.55 -1.20
CA GLY A 124 -0.66 10.90 -1.10
C GLY A 124 0.06 11.18 0.22
N ASP A 125 -0.67 11.42 1.30
CA ASP A 125 -0.10 11.79 2.58
C ASP A 125 0.48 10.57 3.32
N VAL A 126 1.74 10.70 3.74
CA VAL A 126 2.40 9.79 4.69
C VAL A 126 2.66 10.59 5.96
N LYS A 127 2.10 10.16 7.08
CA LYS A 127 2.23 10.88 8.35
C LYS A 127 3.62 10.68 8.95
N ALA A 128 4.23 11.76 9.45
CA ALA A 128 5.50 11.70 10.18
C ALA A 128 5.43 10.71 11.37
N ALA A 129 4.29 10.67 12.08
CA ALA A 129 4.05 9.72 13.16
C ALA A 129 4.18 8.25 12.70
N SER A 130 3.70 7.92 11.50
CA SER A 130 3.83 6.56 10.94
C SER A 130 5.29 6.20 10.68
N LEU A 131 6.06 7.13 10.10
CA LEU A 131 7.48 6.90 9.83
C LEU A 131 8.30 6.78 11.11
N ASN A 132 8.02 7.62 12.12
CA ASN A 132 8.69 7.52 13.42
C ASN A 132 8.36 6.20 14.11
N TRP A 133 7.10 5.80 14.15
CA TRP A 133 6.68 4.51 14.72
C TRP A 133 7.39 3.32 14.01
N MET A 134 7.52 3.37 12.69
CA MET A 134 8.25 2.33 11.94
C MET A 134 9.75 2.32 12.26
N GLN A 135 10.37 3.47 12.46
CA GLN A 135 11.75 3.56 12.91
C GLN A 135 11.93 2.97 14.33
N GLU A 136 11.06 3.33 15.26
CA GLU A 136 11.05 2.81 16.63
C GLU A 136 10.90 1.28 16.64
N LEU A 137 9.98 0.75 15.81
CA LEU A 137 9.82 -0.69 15.64
C LEU A 137 11.10 -1.34 15.08
N ASN A 138 11.74 -0.74 14.09
CA ASN A 138 13.00 -1.23 13.53
C ASN A 138 14.15 -1.21 14.56
N VAL A 139 14.22 -0.19 15.41
CA VAL A 139 15.18 -0.14 16.52
C VAL A 139 14.90 -1.26 17.51
N LYS A 140 13.65 -1.43 17.92
CA LYS A 140 13.23 -2.52 18.84
C LYS A 140 13.55 -3.91 18.29
N LEU A 141 13.45 -4.09 16.97
CA LEU A 141 13.76 -5.36 16.29
C LEU A 141 15.24 -5.51 15.92
N GLY A 142 16.11 -4.57 16.31
CA GLY A 142 17.55 -4.61 16.00
C GLY A 142 17.90 -4.38 14.53
N ARG A 143 16.94 -3.90 13.73
CA ARG A 143 17.12 -3.62 12.28
C ARG A 143 17.66 -2.23 12.01
N GLN A 144 17.56 -1.33 12.96
CA GLN A 144 18.04 0.05 12.91
C GLN A 144 18.73 0.39 14.24
N LYS A 145 19.82 1.15 14.21
CA LYS A 145 20.60 1.47 15.41
C LYS A 145 19.95 2.55 16.29
N ALA A 146 19.30 3.53 15.65
CA ALA A 146 18.64 4.64 16.34
C ALA A 146 17.55 5.24 15.47
N VAL A 147 16.57 5.91 16.08
CA VAL A 147 15.60 6.74 15.37
C VAL A 147 16.31 7.96 14.80
N LEU A 148 16.19 8.18 13.50
CA LEU A 148 16.77 9.34 12.82
C LEU A 148 15.78 10.52 12.86
N PRO A 149 16.29 11.77 12.84
CA PRO A 149 15.47 12.95 12.62
C PRO A 149 14.62 12.79 11.36
N ILE A 150 13.34 13.17 11.42
CA ILE A 150 12.39 12.86 10.34
C ILE A 150 12.76 13.52 9.01
N GLU A 151 13.40 14.67 9.05
CA GLU A 151 13.89 15.41 7.87
C GLU A 151 15.04 14.69 7.12
N LYS A 152 15.69 13.72 7.78
CA LYS A 152 16.67 12.82 7.13
C LYS A 152 16.02 11.59 6.48
N VAL A 153 14.76 11.31 6.80
CA VAL A 153 14.04 10.13 6.34
C VAL A 153 13.04 10.48 5.25
N ALA A 154 12.40 11.66 5.34
CA ALA A 154 11.34 12.05 4.43
C ALA A 154 11.29 13.55 4.23
N THR A 155 10.73 13.98 3.11
CA THR A 155 10.35 15.36 2.81
C THR A 155 8.95 15.40 2.24
N TRP A 156 8.17 16.39 2.66
CA TRP A 156 6.81 16.66 2.16
C TRP A 156 6.78 17.84 1.18
N GLU A 157 7.94 18.43 0.86
CA GLU A 157 8.04 19.59 -0.03
C GLU A 157 7.38 19.32 -1.39
N PHE A 158 7.68 18.17 -1.98
CA PHE A 158 7.15 17.80 -3.30
C PHE A 158 5.66 17.50 -3.27
N GLN A 159 5.17 16.88 -2.19
CA GLN A 159 3.74 16.67 -1.97
C GLN A 159 3.00 18.01 -1.84
N LYS A 160 3.54 18.96 -1.08
CA LYS A 160 2.96 20.32 -0.95
C LYS A 160 2.89 21.02 -2.30
N LYS A 161 3.96 20.94 -3.12
CA LYS A 161 3.97 21.49 -4.48
C LYS A 161 2.93 20.81 -5.38
N MET A 162 2.82 19.49 -5.31
CA MET A 162 1.79 18.72 -6.03
C MET A 162 0.39 19.16 -5.62
N LEU A 163 0.10 19.28 -4.32
CA LEU A 163 -1.21 19.74 -3.83
C LEU A 163 -1.52 21.19 -4.21
N ALA A 164 -0.50 22.07 -4.26
CA ALA A 164 -0.67 23.43 -4.76
C ALA A 164 -1.07 23.46 -6.24
N GLU A 165 -0.60 22.48 -7.05
CA GLU A 165 -0.92 22.38 -8.48
C GLU A 165 -2.32 21.80 -8.75
N ILE A 166 -2.69 20.72 -8.03
CA ILE A 166 -3.93 19.96 -8.34
C ILE A 166 -5.03 20.11 -7.31
N GLY A 167 -4.82 20.90 -6.28
CA GLY A 167 -5.73 21.06 -5.15
C GLY A 167 -5.74 19.87 -4.19
N GLU A 168 -6.22 20.06 -2.98
CA GLU A 168 -6.46 19.02 -2.00
C GLU A 168 -7.85 18.40 -2.22
N GLN A 169 -7.94 17.08 -2.17
CA GLN A 169 -9.23 16.38 -2.22
C GLN A 169 -9.69 16.08 -0.79
N LYS A 170 -10.89 16.57 -0.46
CA LYS A 170 -11.57 16.32 0.82
C LYS A 170 -12.27 14.97 0.85
#